data_cdac7c7fdc27bb915b896d1efcc4f07e
#
_entry.id   cdac7c7fdc27bb915b896d1efcc4f07e
#
_cell.length_a   1.000
_cell.length_b   1.000
_cell.length_c   1.000
_cell.angle_alpha   90.00
_cell.angle_beta   90.00
_cell.angle_gamma   90.00
#
_symmetry.space_group_name_H-M   'P 1'
#
loop_
_entity.id
_entity.type
_entity.pdbx_description
1 polymer ?
#
loop_
_entity_poly.entity_id
_entity_poly.type
_entity_poly.pdbx_seq_one_letter_code
_entity_poly.pdbx_strand_id
1 'polypeptide(L)'
;MMKIYQLLVACFFLLCFFSLEAQEQKKLDAAQTMLCQGNYFTESEGKAFLDGQKNLYTTQKEWEKRAKLIRQHILKGAGLEKFPKKCPLNAIIGEKRVYDGYQVQNVAFESLPGVYVTGSLYMPTSAKGRLPGILSPHGHWSKKGDVGRYRPDAQKRFAAFARMGAMVFGYDMVGYGQMGELGWTHSAPEVLKLQLWNSIRCLDFILEMGADPEKIACTGASGGGTQTFLLAAIDQRVKISVPVVMVSAHFFGGCVCESGMPIHKDLNFQTNNVEIAACIAPRPMLLVSDGDDWTKNNPEVELPHLKYIYQLFNKPDLVQNVHLPNDKHGYDLNKRAAVYPFLAKYLGLDLSKAMNTDGTVREDMIVIEEQQALYPFDNQHPFPANGIRSNDQVKWEK
;
A
#
# COMPACT_ATOMS: atom_id res chain seq x y z
N MET A 1 11.18 20.48 -61.83
CA MET A 1 10.99 19.13 -61.21
C MET A 1 11.48 19.05 -59.76
N MET A 2 12.64 19.54 -59.42
CA MET A 2 13.24 19.43 -58.05
C MET A 2 12.40 20.10 -56.93
N LYS A 3 11.80 21.28 -57.15
CA LYS A 3 10.94 21.99 -56.17
C LYS A 3 9.61 21.29 -55.86
N ILE A 4 9.02 20.58 -56.82
CA ILE A 4 7.77 19.82 -56.64
C ILE A 4 8.04 18.57 -55.81
N TYR A 5 9.21 17.93 -56.01
CA TYR A 5 9.59 16.75 -55.22
C TYR A 5 9.85 17.08 -53.73
N GLN A 6 10.48 18.24 -53.50
CA GLN A 6 10.69 18.72 -52.11
C GLN A 6 9.37 19.07 -51.40
N LEU A 7 8.38 19.62 -52.12
CA LEU A 7 7.09 19.90 -51.55
C LEU A 7 6.28 18.63 -51.22
N LEU A 8 6.35 17.62 -52.06
CA LEU A 8 5.68 16.31 -51.85
C LEU A 8 6.33 15.55 -50.69
N VAL A 9 7.65 15.59 -50.52
CA VAL A 9 8.34 14.99 -49.40
C VAL A 9 8.00 15.70 -48.10
N ALA A 10 7.93 17.04 -48.09
CA ALA A 10 7.51 17.80 -46.90
C ALA A 10 6.07 17.53 -46.48
N CYS A 11 5.13 17.45 -47.45
CA CYS A 11 3.74 17.09 -47.19
C CYS A 11 3.61 15.65 -46.64
N PHE A 12 4.39 14.72 -47.14
CA PHE A 12 4.40 13.33 -46.62
C PHE A 12 4.91 13.23 -45.19
N PHE A 13 5.95 13.97 -44.85
CA PHE A 13 6.45 14.05 -43.46
C PHE A 13 5.43 14.72 -42.54
N LEU A 14 4.75 15.81 -42.95
CA LEU A 14 3.69 16.42 -42.15
C LEU A 14 2.50 15.47 -41.94
N LEU A 15 2.05 14.76 -42.96
CA LEU A 15 0.97 13.77 -42.84
C LEU A 15 1.35 12.60 -41.91
N CYS A 16 2.59 12.15 -41.96
CA CYS A 16 3.08 11.12 -41.01
C CYS A 16 3.14 11.64 -39.57
N PHE A 17 3.55 12.88 -39.34
CA PHE A 17 3.55 13.49 -38.00
C PHE A 17 2.13 13.63 -37.46
N PHE A 18 1.17 14.15 -38.21
CA PHE A 18 -0.25 14.27 -37.79
C PHE A 18 -0.87 12.90 -37.52
N SER A 19 -0.50 11.86 -38.26
CA SER A 19 -1.01 10.51 -38.03
C SER A 19 -0.41 9.87 -36.77
N LEU A 20 0.84 10.15 -36.41
CA LEU A 20 1.46 9.71 -35.17
C LEU A 20 0.84 10.42 -33.95
N GLU A 21 0.69 11.74 -34.02
CA GLU A 21 0.05 12.51 -32.94
C GLU A 21 -1.42 12.07 -32.71
N ALA A 22 -2.17 11.82 -33.78
CA ALA A 22 -3.53 11.32 -33.69
C ALA A 22 -3.61 9.89 -33.15
N GLN A 23 -2.61 9.04 -33.41
CA GLN A 23 -2.50 7.69 -32.83
C GLN A 23 -2.09 7.73 -31.36
N GLU A 24 -1.19 8.62 -30.98
CA GLU A 24 -0.80 8.83 -29.59
C GLU A 24 -1.95 9.40 -28.76
N GLN A 25 -2.68 10.41 -29.30
CA GLN A 25 -3.87 10.95 -28.64
C GLN A 25 -4.95 9.88 -28.46
N LYS A 26 -5.20 9.06 -29.48
CA LYS A 26 -6.17 7.95 -29.39
C LYS A 26 -5.75 6.86 -28.40
N LYS A 27 -4.44 6.63 -28.20
CA LYS A 27 -3.91 5.74 -27.16
C LYS A 27 -4.05 6.34 -25.75
N LEU A 28 -3.79 7.64 -25.61
CA LEU A 28 -3.99 8.39 -24.36
C LEU A 28 -5.48 8.40 -23.94
N ASP A 29 -6.40 8.68 -24.86
CA ASP A 29 -7.84 8.67 -24.61
C ASP A 29 -8.33 7.25 -24.24
N ALA A 30 -7.85 6.22 -24.93
CA ALA A 30 -8.17 4.83 -24.61
C ALA A 30 -7.60 4.39 -23.25
N ALA A 31 -6.38 4.85 -22.89
CA ALA A 31 -5.80 4.57 -21.59
C ALA A 31 -6.57 5.27 -20.45
N GLN A 32 -7.00 6.51 -20.68
CA GLN A 32 -7.76 7.31 -19.71
C GLN A 32 -9.15 6.71 -19.44
N THR A 33 -9.80 6.12 -20.44
CA THR A 33 -11.09 5.42 -20.28
C THR A 33 -10.99 4.12 -19.50
N MET A 34 -9.77 3.58 -19.28
CA MET A 34 -9.50 2.37 -18.49
C MET A 34 -9.14 2.67 -17.03
N LEU A 35 -8.91 3.93 -16.68
CA LEU A 35 -8.62 4.31 -15.30
C LEU A 35 -9.90 4.44 -14.48
N CYS A 36 -9.92 3.84 -13.30
CA CYS A 36 -10.94 4.05 -12.29
C CYS A 36 -10.32 4.90 -11.17
N GLN A 37 -10.69 6.19 -11.10
CA GLN A 37 -10.07 7.14 -10.16
C GLN A 37 -11.12 7.88 -9.33
N GLY A 38 -10.76 8.26 -8.12
CA GLY A 38 -11.61 9.02 -7.20
C GLY A 38 -12.95 8.32 -6.96
N ASN A 39 -14.03 9.08 -6.94
CA ASN A 39 -15.40 8.58 -6.90
C ASN A 39 -15.82 8.14 -8.31
N TYR A 40 -15.24 7.04 -8.79
CA TYR A 40 -15.51 6.48 -10.12
C TYR A 40 -16.96 6.03 -10.29
N PHE A 41 -17.53 5.49 -9.21
CA PHE A 41 -18.96 5.21 -9.11
C PHE A 41 -19.63 6.18 -8.11
N THR A 42 -20.92 6.36 -8.22
CA THR A 42 -21.75 6.80 -7.12
C THR A 42 -21.86 5.67 -6.07
N GLU A 43 -22.28 5.98 -4.87
CA GLU A 43 -22.47 4.97 -3.80
C GLU A 43 -23.46 3.87 -4.23
N SER A 44 -24.55 4.26 -4.91
CA SER A 44 -25.55 3.31 -5.44
C SER A 44 -25.00 2.43 -6.57
N GLU A 45 -24.21 2.98 -7.47
CA GLU A 45 -23.57 2.22 -8.56
C GLU A 45 -22.51 1.25 -8.00
N GLY A 46 -21.71 1.69 -7.00
CA GLY A 46 -20.74 0.83 -6.32
C GLY A 46 -21.41 -0.37 -5.64
N LYS A 47 -22.54 -0.13 -4.94
CA LYS A 47 -23.33 -1.20 -4.36
C LYS A 47 -23.92 -2.13 -5.42
N ALA A 48 -24.51 -1.58 -6.48
CA ALA A 48 -25.09 -2.37 -7.57
C ALA A 48 -24.03 -3.21 -8.28
N PHE A 49 -22.82 -2.67 -8.46
CA PHE A 49 -21.69 -3.41 -9.00
C PHE A 49 -21.37 -4.63 -8.13
N LEU A 50 -21.21 -4.47 -6.81
CA LEU A 50 -20.94 -5.59 -5.89
C LEU A 50 -22.05 -6.63 -5.90
N ASP A 51 -23.31 -6.21 -5.91
CA ASP A 51 -24.43 -7.13 -5.97
C ASP A 51 -24.45 -7.94 -7.28
N GLY A 52 -24.07 -7.30 -8.39
CA GLY A 52 -23.90 -7.99 -9.68
C GLY A 52 -22.75 -9.00 -9.68
N GLN A 53 -21.64 -8.69 -9.01
CA GLN A 53 -20.47 -9.58 -8.93
C GLN A 53 -20.77 -10.90 -8.21
N LYS A 54 -21.69 -10.92 -7.24
CA LYS A 54 -22.10 -12.16 -6.54
C LYS A 54 -22.58 -13.26 -7.49
N ASN A 55 -23.10 -12.89 -8.67
CA ASN A 55 -23.51 -13.85 -9.68
C ASN A 55 -22.34 -14.56 -10.38
N LEU A 56 -21.12 -14.04 -10.26
CA LEU A 56 -19.92 -14.61 -10.88
C LEU A 56 -19.27 -15.69 -10.00
N TYR A 57 -19.63 -15.75 -8.72
CA TYR A 57 -19.04 -16.71 -7.78
C TYR A 57 -20.04 -17.05 -6.65
N THR A 58 -20.56 -18.24 -6.68
CA THR A 58 -21.47 -18.83 -5.68
C THR A 58 -20.80 -19.94 -4.88
N THR A 59 -19.61 -20.35 -5.30
CA THR A 59 -18.78 -21.39 -4.67
C THR A 59 -17.38 -20.90 -4.40
N GLN A 60 -16.68 -21.53 -3.45
CA GLN A 60 -15.26 -21.26 -3.17
C GLN A 60 -14.41 -21.34 -4.45
N LYS A 61 -14.60 -22.38 -5.26
CA LYS A 61 -13.83 -22.59 -6.49
C LYS A 61 -14.02 -21.46 -7.51
N GLU A 62 -15.23 -20.96 -7.64
CA GLU A 62 -15.53 -19.83 -8.54
C GLU A 62 -14.88 -18.53 -8.00
N TRP A 63 -14.96 -18.28 -6.69
CA TRP A 63 -14.26 -17.16 -6.09
C TRP A 63 -12.74 -17.25 -6.28
N GLU A 64 -12.13 -18.41 -6.04
CA GLU A 64 -10.70 -18.62 -6.25
C GLU A 64 -10.28 -18.32 -7.70
N LYS A 65 -11.12 -18.71 -8.68
CA LYS A 65 -10.93 -18.37 -10.09
C LYS A 65 -11.03 -16.86 -10.32
N ARG A 66 -12.03 -16.19 -9.73
CA ARG A 66 -12.20 -14.72 -9.80
C ARG A 66 -11.03 -14.01 -9.16
N ALA A 67 -10.61 -14.38 -7.96
CA ALA A 67 -9.48 -13.81 -7.25
C ALA A 67 -8.15 -13.98 -8.02
N LYS A 68 -7.95 -15.11 -8.71
CA LYS A 68 -6.80 -15.31 -9.60
C LYS A 68 -6.82 -14.30 -10.76
N LEU A 69 -7.97 -14.09 -11.39
CA LEU A 69 -8.12 -13.10 -12.47
C LEU A 69 -7.86 -11.67 -11.95
N ILE A 70 -8.37 -11.31 -10.79
CA ILE A 70 -8.11 -10.02 -10.16
C ILE A 70 -6.61 -9.81 -9.95
N ARG A 71 -5.90 -10.77 -9.36
CA ARG A 71 -4.45 -10.70 -9.14
C ARG A 71 -3.67 -10.54 -10.45
N GLN A 72 -4.02 -11.32 -11.46
CA GLN A 72 -3.41 -11.22 -12.79
C GLN A 72 -3.64 -9.84 -13.40
N HIS A 73 -4.85 -9.31 -13.21
CA HIS A 73 -5.22 -8.00 -13.74
C HIS A 73 -4.49 -6.86 -13.02
N ILE A 74 -4.36 -6.92 -11.68
CA ILE A 74 -3.54 -5.97 -10.92
C ILE A 74 -2.10 -5.98 -11.45
N LEU A 75 -1.49 -7.15 -11.57
CA LEU A 75 -0.09 -7.26 -12.03
C LEU A 75 0.07 -6.77 -13.48
N LYS A 76 -0.87 -7.10 -14.36
CA LYS A 76 -0.89 -6.62 -15.74
C LYS A 76 -1.04 -5.11 -15.81
N GLY A 77 -2.07 -4.58 -15.15
CA GLY A 77 -2.36 -3.14 -15.13
C GLY A 77 -1.23 -2.32 -14.51
N ALA A 78 -0.55 -2.86 -13.50
CA ALA A 78 0.62 -2.24 -12.89
C ALA A 78 1.93 -2.47 -13.68
N GLY A 79 1.94 -3.20 -14.80
CA GLY A 79 3.13 -3.52 -15.58
C GLY A 79 4.12 -4.45 -14.85
N LEU A 80 3.60 -5.30 -13.94
CA LEU A 80 4.35 -6.26 -13.12
C LEU A 80 4.01 -7.73 -13.46
N GLU A 81 3.48 -8.03 -14.63
CA GLU A 81 3.22 -9.42 -15.06
C GLU A 81 4.47 -10.30 -14.99
N LYS A 82 5.62 -9.70 -15.27
CA LYS A 82 6.93 -10.26 -14.99
C LYS A 82 7.60 -9.38 -13.96
N PHE A 83 7.87 -9.94 -12.79
CA PHE A 83 8.62 -9.22 -11.78
C PHE A 83 10.04 -8.95 -12.26
N PRO A 84 10.60 -7.77 -11.90
CA PRO A 84 12.02 -7.49 -12.11
C PRO A 84 12.88 -8.54 -11.40
N LYS A 85 14.09 -8.75 -11.91
CA LYS A 85 15.09 -9.56 -11.19
C LYS A 85 15.42 -8.88 -9.86
N LYS A 86 15.30 -9.63 -8.76
CA LYS A 86 15.64 -9.11 -7.43
C LYS A 86 17.14 -8.88 -7.33
N CYS A 87 17.54 -7.63 -7.02
CA CYS A 87 18.92 -7.32 -6.58
C CYS A 87 19.06 -7.66 -5.08
N PRO A 88 20.29 -7.81 -4.55
CA PRO A 88 20.55 -7.79 -3.11
C PRO A 88 19.96 -6.52 -2.50
N LEU A 89 19.46 -6.61 -1.25
CA LEU A 89 18.88 -5.44 -0.59
C LEU A 89 19.92 -4.37 -0.24
N ASN A 90 21.18 -4.74 -0.04
CA ASN A 90 22.26 -3.82 0.33
C ASN A 90 21.82 -2.84 1.41
N ALA A 91 21.19 -3.37 2.48
CA ALA A 91 20.53 -2.56 3.49
C ALA A 91 21.54 -1.70 4.28
N ILE A 92 21.28 -0.41 4.35
CA ILE A 92 21.93 0.56 5.20
C ILE A 92 21.05 0.69 6.45
N ILE A 93 21.59 0.31 7.60
CA ILE A 93 20.86 0.32 8.87
C ILE A 93 21.61 1.23 9.83
N GLY A 94 20.98 2.32 10.23
CA GLY A 94 21.53 3.33 11.12
C GLY A 94 21.66 2.86 12.57
N GLU A 95 22.19 3.74 13.42
CA GLU A 95 22.38 3.46 14.83
C GLU A 95 21.05 3.15 15.53
N LYS A 96 21.14 2.26 16.52
CA LYS A 96 20.04 1.85 17.35
C LYS A 96 19.75 2.89 18.44
N ARG A 97 18.53 3.41 18.45
CA ARG A 97 18.02 4.25 19.54
C ARG A 97 17.05 3.44 20.38
N VAL A 98 17.25 3.42 21.68
CA VAL A 98 16.53 2.55 22.62
C VAL A 98 15.61 3.39 23.50
N TYR A 99 14.36 2.97 23.61
CA TYR A 99 13.31 3.59 24.41
C TYR A 99 12.62 2.57 25.32
N ASP A 100 11.59 2.98 26.04
CA ASP A 100 10.84 2.10 26.94
C ASP A 100 10.10 1.00 26.17
N GLY A 101 10.67 -0.20 26.20
CA GLY A 101 10.12 -1.42 25.59
C GLY A 101 10.31 -1.55 24.08
N TYR A 102 10.89 -0.57 23.39
CA TYR A 102 11.16 -0.63 21.96
C TYR A 102 12.47 0.05 21.56
N GLN A 103 12.94 -0.22 20.36
CA GLN A 103 14.10 0.40 19.73
C GLN A 103 13.78 0.78 18.28
N VAL A 104 14.46 1.80 17.77
CA VAL A 104 14.29 2.32 16.40
C VAL A 104 15.63 2.36 15.69
N GLN A 105 15.62 1.98 14.40
CA GLN A 105 16.74 2.15 13.48
C GLN A 105 16.21 2.74 12.15
N ASN A 106 16.94 3.70 11.60
CA ASN A 106 16.66 4.19 10.27
C ASN A 106 17.17 3.18 9.25
N VAL A 107 16.45 3.00 8.17
CA VAL A 107 16.77 1.99 7.16
C VAL A 107 16.64 2.56 5.76
N ALA A 108 17.61 2.24 4.91
CA ALA A 108 17.46 2.34 3.45
C ALA A 108 17.93 1.03 2.82
N PHE A 109 17.26 0.56 1.76
CA PHE A 109 17.71 -0.61 1.02
C PHE A 109 17.36 -0.50 -0.47
N GLU A 110 18.09 -1.20 -1.33
CA GLU A 110 17.84 -1.25 -2.76
C GLU A 110 16.62 -2.14 -3.09
N SER A 111 15.60 -1.56 -3.70
CA SER A 111 14.47 -2.33 -4.27
C SER A 111 14.74 -2.76 -5.71
N LEU A 112 15.39 -1.91 -6.48
CA LEU A 112 16.00 -2.14 -7.78
C LEU A 112 17.43 -1.55 -7.74
N PRO A 113 18.33 -1.89 -8.68
CA PRO A 113 19.66 -1.30 -8.70
C PRO A 113 19.62 0.23 -8.69
N GLY A 114 20.17 0.84 -7.64
CA GLY A 114 20.19 2.29 -7.41
C GLY A 114 18.86 2.91 -6.93
N VAL A 115 17.78 2.15 -6.80
CA VAL A 115 16.49 2.63 -6.28
C VAL A 115 16.37 2.27 -4.81
N TYR A 116 16.33 3.27 -3.94
CA TYR A 116 16.27 3.07 -2.49
C TYR A 116 14.86 3.24 -1.94
N VAL A 117 14.46 2.32 -1.06
CA VAL A 117 13.33 2.47 -0.15
C VAL A 117 13.87 2.92 1.19
N THR A 118 13.28 3.97 1.75
CA THR A 118 13.62 4.48 3.07
C THR A 118 12.52 4.15 4.08
N GLY A 119 12.90 3.98 5.35
CA GLY A 119 11.94 3.63 6.39
C GLY A 119 12.55 3.67 7.80
N SER A 120 11.71 3.31 8.78
CA SER A 120 12.11 3.12 10.18
C SER A 120 11.74 1.71 10.63
N LEU A 121 12.72 0.99 11.16
CA LEU A 121 12.55 -0.34 11.74
C LEU A 121 12.38 -0.20 13.25
N TYR A 122 11.20 -0.55 13.74
CA TYR A 122 10.89 -0.61 15.17
C TYR A 122 10.89 -2.06 15.63
N MET A 123 11.55 -2.34 16.74
CA MET A 123 11.66 -3.69 17.32
C MET A 123 11.50 -3.66 18.83
N PRO A 124 11.02 -4.73 19.48
CA PRO A 124 11.04 -4.83 20.93
C PRO A 124 12.49 -4.85 21.45
N THR A 125 12.74 -4.28 22.63
CA THR A 125 14.05 -4.32 23.27
C THR A 125 14.47 -5.71 23.75
N SER A 126 13.50 -6.59 24.01
CA SER A 126 13.70 -7.97 24.49
C SER A 126 13.20 -9.00 23.47
N ALA A 127 13.79 -9.01 22.29
CA ALA A 127 13.45 -9.98 21.25
C ALA A 127 14.09 -11.36 21.52
N LYS A 128 13.30 -12.44 21.40
CA LYS A 128 13.79 -13.82 21.37
C LYS A 128 13.21 -14.56 20.17
N GLY A 129 14.08 -15.14 19.35
CA GLY A 129 13.65 -15.88 18.16
C GLY A 129 13.07 -15.02 17.05
N ARG A 130 12.26 -15.63 16.19
CA ARG A 130 11.56 -14.92 15.10
C ARG A 130 10.38 -14.13 15.64
N LEU A 131 10.26 -12.89 15.22
CA LEU A 131 9.21 -11.98 15.64
C LEU A 131 8.08 -11.92 14.60
N PRO A 132 6.81 -11.72 15.02
CA PRO A 132 5.77 -11.30 14.09
C PRO A 132 6.20 -10.02 13.35
N GLY A 133 5.97 -9.97 12.04
CA GLY A 133 6.33 -8.83 11.20
C GLY A 133 5.12 -7.98 10.83
N ILE A 134 5.24 -6.66 10.89
CA ILE A 134 4.21 -5.71 10.47
C ILE A 134 4.80 -4.72 9.48
N LEU A 135 4.28 -4.70 8.25
CA LEU A 135 4.51 -3.63 7.29
C LEU A 135 3.49 -2.53 7.51
N SER A 136 3.95 -1.29 7.56
CA SER A 136 3.04 -0.17 7.78
C SER A 136 3.31 0.99 6.83
N PRO A 137 2.77 0.93 5.59
CA PRO A 137 2.76 2.05 4.66
C PRO A 137 1.92 3.21 5.20
N HIS A 138 2.34 4.44 4.92
CA HIS A 138 1.62 5.63 5.34
C HIS A 138 0.65 6.13 4.25
N GLY A 139 -0.24 7.06 4.58
CA GLY A 139 -1.12 7.76 3.64
C GLY A 139 -0.49 9.05 3.08
N HIS A 140 -1.29 9.84 2.34
CA HIS A 140 -0.85 11.04 1.62
C HIS A 140 -0.81 12.28 2.53
N TRP A 141 -0.16 12.21 3.67
CA TRP A 141 0.04 13.36 4.55
C TRP A 141 1.34 14.08 4.17
N SER A 142 1.22 15.35 3.76
CA SER A 142 2.33 16.14 3.18
C SER A 142 2.48 17.54 3.79
N LYS A 143 1.73 17.88 4.85
CA LYS A 143 1.91 19.15 5.53
C LYS A 143 3.26 19.20 6.23
N LYS A 144 3.96 20.33 6.17
CA LYS A 144 5.23 20.54 6.87
C LYS A 144 5.07 20.18 8.36
N GLY A 145 5.93 19.29 8.87
CA GLY A 145 5.87 18.77 10.24
C GLY A 145 4.84 17.65 10.46
N ASP A 146 4.11 17.24 9.40
CA ASP A 146 3.08 16.20 9.45
C ASP A 146 3.15 15.33 8.18
N VAL A 147 4.34 14.82 7.85
CA VAL A 147 4.63 14.14 6.58
C VAL A 147 4.77 12.64 6.78
N GLY A 148 4.01 11.86 6.02
CA GLY A 148 4.19 10.42 5.86
C GLY A 148 4.39 9.66 7.18
N ARG A 149 5.48 8.89 7.28
CA ARG A 149 5.81 8.10 8.49
C ARG A 149 6.38 8.92 9.65
N TYR A 150 6.75 10.18 9.42
CA TYR A 150 7.28 11.06 10.47
C TYR A 150 6.20 11.59 11.42
N ARG A 151 4.93 11.46 11.03
CA ARG A 151 3.77 11.88 11.85
C ARG A 151 3.81 11.26 13.25
N PRO A 152 3.39 12.01 14.28
CA PRO A 152 3.31 11.47 15.64
C PRO A 152 2.42 10.22 15.75
N ASP A 153 1.29 10.17 15.07
CA ASP A 153 0.37 9.02 15.08
C ASP A 153 0.98 7.77 14.43
N ALA A 154 1.81 7.94 13.38
CA ALA A 154 2.54 6.85 12.75
C ALA A 154 3.62 6.30 13.68
N GLN A 155 4.45 7.17 14.27
CA GLN A 155 5.50 6.77 15.21
C GLN A 155 4.91 6.09 16.45
N LYS A 156 3.80 6.62 17.02
CA LYS A 156 3.08 5.98 18.13
C LYS A 156 2.62 4.58 17.78
N ARG A 157 2.01 4.40 16.60
CA ARG A 157 1.56 3.09 16.12
C ARG A 157 2.71 2.11 15.98
N PHE A 158 3.82 2.50 15.35
CA PHE A 158 4.99 1.64 15.16
C PHE A 158 5.59 1.21 16.49
N ALA A 159 5.80 2.18 17.40
CA ALA A 159 6.34 1.92 18.72
C ALA A 159 5.41 1.04 19.57
N ALA A 160 4.09 1.28 19.54
CA ALA A 160 3.12 0.45 20.25
C ALA A 160 3.17 -1.01 19.80
N PHE A 161 3.18 -1.27 18.50
CA PHE A 161 3.31 -2.63 17.96
C PHE A 161 4.66 -3.27 18.35
N ALA A 162 5.76 -2.51 18.33
CA ALA A 162 7.05 -3.02 18.76
C ALA A 162 7.06 -3.34 20.25
N ARG A 163 6.47 -2.51 21.11
CA ARG A 163 6.30 -2.78 22.54
C ARG A 163 5.45 -4.03 22.78
N MET A 164 4.45 -4.30 21.95
CA MET A 164 3.63 -5.50 21.98
C MET A 164 4.40 -6.76 21.55
N GLY A 165 5.60 -6.63 20.96
CA GLY A 165 6.46 -7.75 20.56
C GLY A 165 6.61 -7.96 19.07
N ALA A 166 6.18 -7.05 18.20
CA ALA A 166 6.32 -7.15 16.74
C ALA A 166 7.60 -6.45 16.23
N MET A 167 8.13 -6.94 15.12
CA MET A 167 9.02 -6.20 14.23
C MET A 167 8.15 -5.35 13.31
N VAL A 168 8.34 -4.04 13.27
CA VAL A 168 7.52 -3.12 12.48
C VAL A 168 8.40 -2.35 11.52
N PHE A 169 8.07 -2.36 10.26
CA PHE A 169 8.72 -1.53 9.26
C PHE A 169 7.74 -0.51 8.68
N GLY A 170 7.87 0.74 9.14
CA GLY A 170 7.21 1.90 8.55
C GLY A 170 8.07 2.45 7.42
N TYR A 171 7.61 2.36 6.17
CA TYR A 171 8.39 2.75 5.00
C TYR A 171 7.74 3.90 4.25
N ASP A 172 8.59 4.67 3.57
CA ASP A 172 8.15 5.82 2.78
C ASP A 172 7.53 5.37 1.45
N MET A 173 6.43 6.01 1.07
CA MET A 173 5.93 5.94 -0.30
C MET A 173 6.91 6.58 -1.27
N VAL A 174 6.88 6.18 -2.54
CA VAL A 174 7.69 6.79 -3.60
C VAL A 174 7.49 8.31 -3.62
N GLY A 175 8.58 9.06 -3.61
CA GLY A 175 8.53 10.52 -3.57
C GLY A 175 8.18 11.14 -2.21
N TYR A 176 8.11 10.34 -1.15
CA TYR A 176 7.99 10.80 0.23
C TYR A 176 9.30 10.63 1.00
N GLY A 177 9.31 11.16 2.20
CA GLY A 177 10.47 11.09 3.07
C GLY A 177 11.71 11.75 2.47
N GLN A 178 12.87 11.25 2.85
CA GLN A 178 14.14 11.81 2.37
C GLN A 178 14.33 11.62 0.86
N MET A 179 13.72 10.60 0.25
CA MET A 179 13.79 10.40 -1.20
C MET A 179 13.09 11.54 -1.96
N GLY A 180 11.99 12.10 -1.43
CA GLY A 180 11.34 13.28 -2.00
C GLY A 180 12.26 14.50 -2.01
N GLU A 181 13.05 14.71 -0.95
CA GLU A 181 14.04 15.79 -0.86
C GLU A 181 15.21 15.59 -1.84
N LEU A 182 15.51 14.34 -2.21
CA LEU A 182 16.54 14.00 -3.20
C LEU A 182 16.09 14.14 -4.66
N GLY A 183 14.82 14.47 -4.92
CA GLY A 183 14.30 14.73 -6.25
C GLY A 183 13.27 13.75 -6.78
N TRP A 184 12.88 12.72 -5.99
CA TRP A 184 11.79 11.82 -6.36
C TRP A 184 10.43 12.50 -6.23
N THR A 185 9.51 12.19 -7.12
CA THR A 185 8.15 12.74 -7.10
C THR A 185 7.11 11.63 -6.97
N HIS A 186 6.08 11.91 -6.18
CA HIS A 186 4.93 11.01 -5.99
C HIS A 186 3.94 11.05 -7.16
N SER A 187 3.99 12.08 -7.98
CA SER A 187 3.08 12.29 -9.12
C SER A 187 3.55 11.66 -10.45
N ALA A 188 4.64 10.89 -10.43
CA ALA A 188 5.15 10.24 -11.64
C ALA A 188 4.14 9.20 -12.19
N PRO A 189 4.01 9.06 -13.53
CA PRO A 189 2.97 8.23 -14.16
C PRO A 189 2.99 6.75 -13.75
N GLU A 190 4.17 6.15 -13.57
CA GLU A 190 4.32 4.73 -13.19
C GLU A 190 4.56 4.53 -11.67
N VAL A 191 4.19 5.51 -10.85
CA VAL A 191 4.46 5.43 -9.40
C VAL A 191 3.79 4.24 -8.74
N LEU A 192 2.60 3.83 -9.17
CA LEU A 192 1.91 2.65 -8.64
C LEU A 192 2.74 1.37 -8.85
N LYS A 193 3.33 1.18 -10.02
CA LYS A 193 4.21 0.06 -10.33
C LYS A 193 5.40 -0.03 -9.35
N LEU A 194 6.09 1.09 -9.18
CA LEU A 194 7.23 1.15 -8.28
C LEU A 194 6.81 1.00 -6.82
N GLN A 195 5.69 1.58 -6.42
CA GLN A 195 5.15 1.48 -5.07
C GLN A 195 4.80 0.03 -4.70
N LEU A 196 4.15 -0.71 -5.60
CA LEU A 196 3.85 -2.14 -5.39
C LEU A 196 5.13 -2.97 -5.32
N TRP A 197 6.10 -2.72 -6.21
CA TRP A 197 7.38 -3.40 -6.17
C TRP A 197 8.13 -3.11 -4.87
N ASN A 198 8.19 -1.87 -4.45
CA ASN A 198 8.81 -1.47 -3.19
C ASN A 198 8.14 -2.17 -1.99
N SER A 199 6.81 -2.30 -1.98
CA SER A 199 6.08 -3.02 -0.92
C SER A 199 6.46 -4.50 -0.87
N ILE A 200 6.64 -5.17 -2.03
CA ILE A 200 7.14 -6.55 -2.11
C ILE A 200 8.56 -6.64 -1.54
N ARG A 201 9.43 -5.67 -1.85
CA ARG A 201 10.81 -5.63 -1.34
C ARG A 201 10.89 -5.28 0.14
N CYS A 202 9.96 -4.48 0.67
CA CYS A 202 9.81 -4.27 2.12
C CYS A 202 9.47 -5.59 2.84
N LEU A 203 8.64 -6.43 2.22
CA LEU A 203 8.35 -7.77 2.75
C LEU A 203 9.59 -8.68 2.71
N ASP A 204 10.38 -8.64 1.63
CA ASP A 204 11.67 -9.34 1.57
C ASP A 204 12.59 -8.87 2.71
N PHE A 205 12.69 -7.56 2.92
CA PHE A 205 13.54 -6.96 3.95
C PHE A 205 13.18 -7.43 5.37
N ILE A 206 11.91 -7.37 5.78
CA ILE A 206 11.55 -7.79 7.14
C ILE A 206 11.75 -9.30 7.35
N LEU A 207 11.56 -10.11 6.31
CA LEU A 207 11.85 -11.55 6.38
C LEU A 207 13.35 -11.82 6.50
N GLU A 208 14.20 -11.08 5.79
CA GLU A 208 15.67 -11.15 5.93
C GLU A 208 16.13 -10.68 7.32
N MET A 209 15.44 -9.69 7.90
CA MET A 209 15.65 -9.25 9.29
C MET A 209 15.16 -10.25 10.36
N GLY A 210 14.59 -11.39 9.96
CA GLY A 210 14.20 -12.47 10.85
C GLY A 210 12.73 -12.44 11.30
N ALA A 211 11.85 -11.76 10.60
CA ALA A 211 10.41 -11.88 10.85
C ALA A 211 9.91 -13.32 10.62
N ASP A 212 8.89 -13.72 11.39
CA ASP A 212 8.24 -15.01 11.25
C ASP A 212 7.37 -15.01 9.97
N PRO A 213 7.68 -15.85 8.95
CA PRO A 213 6.94 -15.85 7.69
C PRO A 213 5.47 -16.25 7.84
N GLU A 214 5.10 -16.92 8.94
CA GLU A 214 3.71 -17.29 9.23
C GLU A 214 2.94 -16.20 9.99
N LYS A 215 3.62 -15.13 10.42
CA LYS A 215 3.07 -14.05 11.23
C LYS A 215 3.37 -12.68 10.63
N ILE A 216 3.01 -12.47 9.37
CA ILE A 216 3.20 -11.20 8.66
C ILE A 216 1.86 -10.48 8.52
N ALA A 217 1.79 -9.24 8.97
CA ALA A 217 0.66 -8.34 8.76
C ALA A 217 1.05 -7.10 7.94
N CYS A 218 0.05 -6.51 7.28
CA CYS A 218 0.18 -5.19 6.68
C CYS A 218 -0.97 -4.30 7.17
N THR A 219 -0.66 -3.05 7.54
CA THR A 219 -1.66 -2.07 7.99
C THR A 219 -1.24 -0.64 7.67
N GLY A 220 -2.14 0.11 7.04
CA GLY A 220 -1.96 1.52 6.71
C GLY A 220 -3.29 2.18 6.45
N ALA A 221 -3.33 3.51 6.48
CA ALA A 221 -4.54 4.29 6.24
C ALA A 221 -4.46 5.07 4.92
N SER A 222 -5.62 5.35 4.31
CA SER A 222 -5.70 6.11 3.06
C SER A 222 -4.87 5.44 1.96
N GLY A 223 -3.95 6.14 1.31
CA GLY A 223 -3.00 5.54 0.37
C GLY A 223 -2.22 4.36 0.94
N GLY A 224 -1.89 4.39 2.25
CA GLY A 224 -1.33 3.23 2.97
C GLY A 224 -2.32 2.07 3.08
N GLY A 225 -3.62 2.34 3.16
CA GLY A 225 -4.69 1.34 3.09
C GLY A 225 -4.74 0.69 1.71
N THR A 226 -4.59 1.47 0.64
CA THR A 226 -4.47 0.95 -0.73
C THR A 226 -3.29 -0.01 -0.85
N GLN A 227 -2.09 0.41 -0.38
CA GLN A 227 -0.92 -0.46 -0.40
C GLN A 227 -1.12 -1.73 0.45
N THR A 228 -1.85 -1.62 1.56
CA THR A 228 -2.16 -2.75 2.45
C THR A 228 -2.96 -3.83 1.72
N PHE A 229 -4.10 -3.50 1.11
CA PHE A 229 -4.91 -4.51 0.45
C PHE A 229 -4.34 -4.96 -0.90
N LEU A 230 -3.66 -4.08 -1.65
CA LEU A 230 -3.00 -4.47 -2.89
C LEU A 230 -1.86 -5.48 -2.63
N LEU A 231 -0.98 -5.19 -1.67
CA LEU A 231 0.09 -6.13 -1.30
C LEU A 231 -0.48 -7.46 -0.82
N ALA A 232 -1.49 -7.44 0.05
CA ALA A 232 -2.13 -8.64 0.56
C ALA A 232 -2.84 -9.46 -0.54
N ALA A 233 -3.35 -8.80 -1.59
CA ALA A 233 -3.96 -9.47 -2.74
C ALA A 233 -2.92 -10.21 -3.59
N ILE A 234 -1.76 -9.59 -3.88
CA ILE A 234 -0.76 -10.13 -4.83
C ILE A 234 0.32 -10.98 -4.17
N ASP A 235 0.55 -10.85 -2.84
CA ASP A 235 1.60 -11.59 -2.14
C ASP A 235 1.02 -12.40 -0.96
N GLN A 236 1.05 -13.73 -1.09
CA GLN A 236 0.50 -14.66 -0.09
C GLN A 236 1.31 -14.72 1.21
N ARG A 237 2.49 -14.13 1.27
CA ARG A 237 3.29 -14.03 2.48
C ARG A 237 2.68 -13.07 3.50
N VAL A 238 1.86 -12.10 3.06
CA VAL A 238 1.02 -11.30 3.96
C VAL A 238 -0.10 -12.18 4.50
N LYS A 239 -0.10 -12.46 5.79
CA LYS A 239 -1.06 -13.35 6.45
C LYS A 239 -2.27 -12.60 7.00
N ILE A 240 -2.14 -11.32 7.30
CA ILE A 240 -3.18 -10.49 7.92
C ILE A 240 -3.20 -9.14 7.23
N SER A 241 -4.39 -8.66 6.86
CA SER A 241 -4.57 -7.34 6.22
C SER A 241 -5.47 -6.45 7.06
N VAL A 242 -4.99 -5.24 7.35
CA VAL A 242 -5.78 -4.24 8.10
C VAL A 242 -5.77 -2.91 7.35
N PRO A 243 -6.52 -2.77 6.24
CA PRO A 243 -6.68 -1.50 5.56
C PRO A 243 -7.58 -0.57 6.38
N VAL A 244 -7.08 0.64 6.65
CA VAL A 244 -7.77 1.66 7.45
C VAL A 244 -8.23 2.77 6.51
N VAL A 245 -9.50 3.15 6.60
CA VAL A 245 -10.16 4.25 5.86
C VAL A 245 -9.87 4.29 4.36
N MET A 246 -9.99 3.11 3.69
CA MET A 246 -9.69 3.06 2.25
C MET A 246 -10.55 2.10 1.43
N VAL A 247 -11.00 0.97 1.97
CA VAL A 247 -11.77 0.00 1.18
C VAL A 247 -13.17 0.55 0.93
N SER A 248 -13.52 0.76 -0.35
CA SER A 248 -14.81 1.28 -0.77
C SER A 248 -15.24 0.67 -2.10
N ALA A 249 -16.55 0.51 -2.28
CA ALA A 249 -17.14 0.01 -3.52
C ALA A 249 -17.16 1.06 -4.63
N HIS A 250 -17.18 2.35 -4.28
CA HIS A 250 -17.38 3.46 -5.20
C HIS A 250 -16.16 4.37 -5.36
N PHE A 251 -15.27 4.42 -4.35
CA PHE A 251 -14.04 5.21 -4.39
C PHE A 251 -12.83 4.33 -4.69
N PHE A 252 -12.04 4.71 -5.69
CA PHE A 252 -10.95 3.90 -6.24
C PHE A 252 -9.55 4.45 -5.94
N GLY A 253 -9.48 5.54 -5.18
CA GLY A 253 -8.24 6.25 -4.87
C GLY A 253 -8.10 7.54 -5.64
N GLY A 254 -7.58 8.58 -4.96
CA GLY A 254 -7.43 9.92 -5.51
C GLY A 254 -6.03 10.23 -6.05
N CYS A 255 -5.09 9.29 -5.92
CA CYS A 255 -3.70 9.48 -6.28
C CYS A 255 -3.25 8.48 -7.35
N VAL A 256 -2.25 8.88 -8.15
CA VAL A 256 -1.64 8.02 -9.18
C VAL A 256 -1.04 6.73 -8.60
N CYS A 257 -0.60 6.74 -7.35
CA CYS A 257 -0.09 5.54 -6.66
C CYS A 257 -1.19 4.55 -6.24
N GLU A 258 -2.45 4.91 -6.37
CA GLU A 258 -3.62 4.10 -5.99
C GLU A 258 -4.36 3.58 -7.22
N SER A 259 -4.60 4.46 -8.19
CA SER A 259 -5.45 4.20 -9.36
C SER A 259 -4.95 4.86 -10.65
N GLY A 260 -3.72 5.34 -10.68
CA GLY A 260 -3.11 5.97 -11.87
C GLY A 260 -2.68 4.98 -12.96
N MET A 261 -2.91 3.69 -12.74
CA MET A 261 -2.66 2.63 -13.73
C MET A 261 -3.90 1.72 -13.82
N PRO A 262 -4.14 1.03 -14.96
CA PRO A 262 -5.39 0.31 -15.23
C PRO A 262 -5.47 -1.03 -14.48
N ILE A 263 -5.39 -1.00 -13.15
CA ILE A 263 -5.45 -2.18 -12.28
C ILE A 263 -6.88 -2.65 -11.97
N HIS A 264 -7.89 -1.82 -12.27
CA HIS A 264 -9.28 -2.11 -11.96
C HIS A 264 -10.11 -2.51 -13.19
N LYS A 265 -9.70 -2.13 -14.40
CA LYS A 265 -10.52 -2.28 -15.59
C LYS A 265 -9.68 -2.48 -16.85
N ASP A 266 -10.18 -3.32 -17.77
CA ASP A 266 -9.81 -3.36 -19.18
C ASP A 266 -11.08 -3.57 -20.04
N LEU A 267 -10.93 -3.90 -21.32
CA LEU A 267 -12.07 -4.06 -22.25
C LEU A 267 -13.07 -5.14 -21.82
N ASN A 268 -12.63 -6.18 -21.11
CA ASN A 268 -13.43 -7.37 -20.81
C ASN A 268 -13.48 -7.70 -19.33
N PHE A 269 -12.87 -6.87 -18.48
CA PHE A 269 -12.73 -7.12 -17.05
C PHE A 269 -12.93 -5.82 -16.26
N GLN A 270 -13.62 -5.92 -15.13
CA GLN A 270 -13.71 -4.86 -14.15
C GLN A 270 -13.78 -5.45 -12.75
N THR A 271 -13.14 -4.76 -11.80
CA THR A 271 -13.16 -5.04 -10.37
C THR A 271 -13.22 -3.72 -9.59
N ASN A 272 -13.28 -3.79 -8.27
CA ASN A 272 -13.17 -2.64 -7.37
C ASN A 272 -12.31 -2.96 -6.14
N ASN A 273 -12.09 -1.97 -5.28
CA ASN A 273 -11.25 -2.12 -4.09
C ASN A 273 -11.77 -3.17 -3.10
N VAL A 274 -13.07 -3.44 -3.08
CA VAL A 274 -13.66 -4.48 -2.20
C VAL A 274 -13.30 -5.88 -2.66
N GLU A 275 -13.44 -6.20 -3.96
CA GLU A 275 -13.02 -7.49 -4.50
C GLU A 275 -11.48 -7.66 -4.41
N ILE A 276 -10.71 -6.58 -4.64
CA ILE A 276 -9.25 -6.62 -4.47
C ILE A 276 -8.90 -6.95 -3.02
N ALA A 277 -9.50 -6.27 -2.05
CA ALA A 277 -9.30 -6.56 -0.63
C ALA A 277 -9.71 -8.00 -0.30
N ALA A 278 -10.82 -8.50 -0.87
CA ALA A 278 -11.28 -9.87 -0.67
C ALA A 278 -10.30 -10.94 -1.19
N CYS A 279 -9.36 -10.61 -2.07
CA CYS A 279 -8.36 -11.56 -2.55
C CYS A 279 -7.48 -12.15 -1.42
N ILE A 280 -7.46 -11.57 -0.24
CA ILE A 280 -6.78 -12.16 0.92
C ILE A 280 -7.53 -13.36 1.50
N ALA A 281 -8.84 -13.50 1.25
CA ALA A 281 -9.65 -14.56 1.84
C ALA A 281 -9.07 -15.97 1.59
N PRO A 282 -9.11 -16.87 2.58
CA PRO A 282 -9.75 -16.74 3.90
C PRO A 282 -8.82 -16.23 5.03
N ARG A 283 -7.70 -15.59 4.72
CA ARG A 283 -6.79 -15.02 5.73
C ARG A 283 -7.47 -13.87 6.50
N PRO A 284 -7.15 -13.64 7.79
CA PRO A 284 -7.79 -12.61 8.61
C PRO A 284 -7.70 -11.21 8.00
N MET A 285 -8.81 -10.48 8.02
CA MET A 285 -8.91 -9.09 7.58
C MET A 285 -9.75 -8.25 8.53
N LEU A 286 -9.27 -7.06 8.87
CA LEU A 286 -10.04 -6.04 9.57
C LEU A 286 -10.13 -4.79 8.69
N LEU A 287 -11.34 -4.36 8.39
CA LEU A 287 -11.59 -3.01 7.90
C LEU A 287 -11.75 -2.07 9.10
N VAL A 288 -11.13 -0.91 9.04
CA VAL A 288 -11.45 0.19 9.95
C VAL A 288 -11.98 1.33 9.12
N SER A 289 -13.20 1.77 9.39
CA SER A 289 -13.94 2.77 8.61
C SER A 289 -14.44 3.90 9.49
N ASP A 290 -14.75 5.03 8.90
CA ASP A 290 -15.35 6.17 9.62
C ASP A 290 -16.54 6.77 8.86
N GLY A 291 -17.21 7.76 9.48
CA GLY A 291 -18.38 8.42 8.91
C GLY A 291 -18.07 9.65 8.07
N ASP A 292 -16.81 10.09 8.01
CA ASP A 292 -16.41 11.35 7.35
C ASP A 292 -15.90 11.16 5.92
N ASP A 293 -15.67 9.91 5.48
CA ASP A 293 -15.11 9.62 4.16
C ASP A 293 -15.90 8.55 3.37
N TRP A 294 -15.32 8.11 2.26
CA TRP A 294 -15.87 7.09 1.37
C TRP A 294 -16.04 5.70 2.01
N THR A 295 -15.55 5.50 3.24
CA THR A 295 -15.72 4.22 3.95
C THR A 295 -16.95 4.20 4.87
N LYS A 296 -17.73 5.26 4.91
CA LYS A 296 -18.95 5.36 5.74
C LYS A 296 -19.96 4.25 5.48
N ASN A 297 -19.96 3.68 4.27
CA ASN A 297 -20.88 2.62 3.87
C ASN A 297 -20.38 1.20 4.21
N ASN A 298 -19.18 1.06 4.80
CA ASN A 298 -18.60 -0.25 5.07
C ASN A 298 -19.50 -1.20 5.86
N PRO A 299 -20.25 -0.75 6.88
CA PRO A 299 -21.14 -1.65 7.62
C PRO A 299 -22.23 -2.29 6.75
N GLU A 300 -22.82 -1.54 5.82
CA GLU A 300 -24.01 -1.94 5.06
C GLU A 300 -23.70 -2.44 3.64
N VAL A 301 -22.55 -2.10 3.08
CA VAL A 301 -22.20 -2.41 1.66
C VAL A 301 -20.98 -3.31 1.56
N GLU A 302 -19.82 -2.84 2.00
CA GLU A 302 -18.55 -3.54 1.79
C GLU A 302 -18.42 -4.78 2.67
N LEU A 303 -18.70 -4.67 3.97
CA LEU A 303 -18.59 -5.79 4.90
C LEU A 303 -19.54 -6.95 4.57
N PRO A 304 -20.83 -6.75 4.26
CA PRO A 304 -21.72 -7.83 3.83
C PRO A 304 -21.22 -8.57 2.59
N HIS A 305 -20.62 -7.87 1.62
CA HIS A 305 -20.03 -8.51 0.44
C HIS A 305 -18.78 -9.33 0.79
N LEU A 306 -17.90 -8.78 1.63
CA LEU A 306 -16.72 -9.49 2.11
C LEU A 306 -17.10 -10.73 2.93
N LYS A 307 -18.08 -10.61 3.83
CA LYS A 307 -18.60 -11.77 4.60
C LYS A 307 -19.18 -12.84 3.69
N TYR A 308 -19.89 -12.45 2.63
CA TYR A 308 -20.39 -13.40 1.63
C TYR A 308 -19.23 -14.22 1.03
N ILE A 309 -18.12 -13.56 0.63
CA ILE A 309 -16.94 -14.25 0.09
C ILE A 309 -16.30 -15.17 1.15
N TYR A 310 -16.12 -14.68 2.38
CA TYR A 310 -15.55 -15.50 3.47
C TYR A 310 -16.45 -16.66 3.87
N GLN A 311 -17.78 -16.53 3.71
CA GLN A 311 -18.73 -17.62 3.90
C GLN A 311 -18.51 -18.76 2.91
N LEU A 312 -18.07 -18.50 1.68
CA LEU A 312 -17.70 -19.54 0.71
C LEU A 312 -16.60 -20.46 1.22
N PHE A 313 -15.76 -19.98 2.15
CA PHE A 313 -14.70 -20.73 2.83
C PHE A 313 -15.14 -21.27 4.21
N ASN A 314 -16.41 -21.08 4.62
CA ASN A 314 -16.89 -21.35 5.97
C ASN A 314 -16.10 -20.58 7.06
N LYS A 315 -15.66 -19.36 6.77
CA LYS A 315 -14.82 -18.50 7.66
C LYS A 315 -15.32 -17.05 7.75
N PRO A 316 -16.65 -16.77 7.90
CA PRO A 316 -17.20 -15.41 7.90
C PRO A 316 -16.67 -14.52 9.04
N ASP A 317 -16.18 -15.13 10.12
CA ASP A 317 -15.66 -14.41 11.30
C ASP A 317 -14.21 -13.93 11.13
N LEU A 318 -13.51 -14.38 10.08
CA LEU A 318 -12.15 -13.92 9.77
C LEU A 318 -12.11 -12.58 9.06
N VAL A 319 -13.26 -12.03 8.65
CA VAL A 319 -13.39 -10.66 8.18
C VAL A 319 -14.27 -9.84 9.13
N GLN A 320 -13.78 -8.70 9.55
CA GLN A 320 -14.44 -7.81 10.52
C GLN A 320 -14.38 -6.36 10.01
N ASN A 321 -15.26 -5.53 10.52
CA ASN A 321 -15.20 -4.08 10.37
C ASN A 321 -15.43 -3.41 11.74
N VAL A 322 -14.56 -2.49 12.11
CA VAL A 322 -14.82 -1.52 13.17
C VAL A 322 -15.13 -0.19 12.50
N HIS A 323 -16.37 0.26 12.66
CA HIS A 323 -16.86 1.53 12.12
C HIS A 323 -16.92 2.59 13.21
N LEU A 324 -16.34 3.74 12.94
CA LEU A 324 -16.23 4.89 13.85
C LEU A 324 -17.00 6.08 13.24
N PRO A 325 -18.33 6.16 13.42
CA PRO A 325 -19.19 7.07 12.65
C PRO A 325 -18.94 8.56 12.92
N ASN A 326 -18.30 8.90 14.04
CA ASN A 326 -17.99 10.28 14.42
C ASN A 326 -16.53 10.68 14.21
N ASP A 327 -15.69 9.74 13.73
CA ASP A 327 -14.28 9.99 13.49
C ASP A 327 -14.07 10.56 12.08
N LYS A 328 -12.92 11.21 11.91
CA LYS A 328 -12.47 11.78 10.65
C LYS A 328 -11.42 10.92 9.98
N HIS A 329 -11.23 11.15 8.67
CA HIS A 329 -10.22 10.46 7.89
C HIS A 329 -8.81 10.57 8.48
N GLY A 330 -8.20 9.43 8.79
CA GLY A 330 -6.88 9.34 9.41
C GLY A 330 -6.57 7.99 10.04
N TYR A 331 -5.46 7.91 10.78
CA TYR A 331 -5.11 6.74 11.60
C TYR A 331 -4.90 7.19 13.06
N ASP A 332 -5.88 7.92 13.56
CA ASP A 332 -5.91 8.50 14.90
C ASP A 332 -6.02 7.46 16.03
N LEU A 333 -6.15 7.94 17.25
CA LEU A 333 -6.16 7.12 18.46
C LEU A 333 -7.27 6.05 18.44
N ASN A 334 -8.50 6.42 18.04
CA ASN A 334 -9.63 5.50 18.06
C ASN A 334 -9.45 4.36 17.05
N LYS A 335 -8.90 4.66 15.87
CA LYS A 335 -8.59 3.65 14.85
C LYS A 335 -7.45 2.73 15.32
N ARG A 336 -6.43 3.28 16.00
CA ARG A 336 -5.38 2.44 16.59
C ARG A 336 -5.92 1.54 17.70
N ALA A 337 -6.82 2.05 18.53
CA ALA A 337 -7.51 1.26 19.57
C ALA A 337 -8.29 0.06 18.99
N ALA A 338 -8.87 0.23 17.78
CA ALA A 338 -9.53 -0.86 17.07
C ALA A 338 -8.55 -1.91 16.50
N VAL A 339 -7.38 -1.47 16.04
CA VAL A 339 -6.41 -2.33 15.35
C VAL A 339 -5.55 -3.16 16.31
N TYR A 340 -5.17 -2.60 17.46
CA TYR A 340 -4.28 -3.26 18.41
C TYR A 340 -4.81 -4.63 18.89
N PRO A 341 -6.07 -4.77 19.34
CA PRO A 341 -6.59 -6.07 19.76
C PRO A 341 -6.64 -7.10 18.62
N PHE A 342 -6.99 -6.66 17.40
CA PHE A 342 -7.05 -7.54 16.25
C PHE A 342 -5.68 -8.12 15.91
N LEU A 343 -4.67 -7.27 15.77
CA LEU A 343 -3.32 -7.72 15.47
C LEU A 343 -2.71 -8.51 16.63
N ALA A 344 -2.99 -8.14 17.88
CA ALA A 344 -2.56 -8.91 19.05
C ALA A 344 -3.07 -10.34 19.00
N LYS A 345 -4.36 -10.52 18.71
CA LYS A 345 -5.01 -11.83 18.60
C LYS A 345 -4.35 -12.73 17.56
N TYR A 346 -4.16 -12.21 16.34
CA TYR A 346 -3.72 -13.05 15.22
C TYR A 346 -2.21 -13.21 15.10
N LEU A 347 -1.43 -12.27 15.66
CA LEU A 347 0.03 -12.35 15.70
C LEU A 347 0.57 -12.92 17.02
N GLY A 348 -0.27 -13.01 18.06
CA GLY A 348 0.14 -13.44 19.39
C GLY A 348 0.96 -12.38 20.14
N LEU A 349 0.57 -11.10 20.03
CA LEU A 349 1.26 -9.99 20.68
C LEU A 349 0.71 -9.73 22.09
N ASP A 350 1.54 -9.12 22.95
CA ASP A 350 1.15 -8.70 24.31
C ASP A 350 0.37 -7.36 24.26
N LEU A 351 -0.96 -7.45 24.18
CA LEU A 351 -1.84 -6.28 24.11
C LEU A 351 -1.68 -5.34 25.33
N SER A 352 -1.31 -5.87 26.51
CA SER A 352 -1.16 -5.07 27.73
C SER A 352 -0.06 -4.01 27.63
N LYS A 353 0.84 -4.11 26.64
CA LYS A 353 1.90 -3.12 26.36
C LYS A 353 1.40 -1.90 25.59
N ALA A 354 0.23 -1.99 24.95
CA ALA A 354 -0.37 -0.90 24.19
C ALA A 354 -1.74 -0.46 24.72
N MET A 355 -2.42 -1.29 25.52
CA MET A 355 -3.75 -0.97 26.05
C MET A 355 -3.87 -1.33 27.54
N ASN A 356 -4.65 -0.53 28.25
CA ASN A 356 -5.09 -0.82 29.61
C ASN A 356 -6.28 -1.82 29.60
N THR A 357 -6.58 -2.39 30.76
CA THR A 357 -7.72 -3.32 30.94
C THR A 357 -9.08 -2.65 30.70
N ASP A 358 -9.18 -1.34 30.85
CA ASP A 358 -10.39 -0.55 30.55
C ASP A 358 -10.53 -0.20 29.05
N GLY A 359 -9.60 -0.65 28.19
CA GLY A 359 -9.61 -0.39 26.75
C GLY A 359 -8.96 0.91 26.33
N THR A 360 -8.42 1.71 27.25
CA THR A 360 -7.69 2.93 26.89
C THR A 360 -6.30 2.61 26.35
N VAL A 361 -5.85 3.40 25.36
CA VAL A 361 -4.57 3.22 24.69
C VAL A 361 -3.43 3.79 25.53
N ARG A 362 -2.33 3.05 25.62
CA ARG A 362 -1.11 3.40 26.37
C ARG A 362 0.01 3.83 25.43
N GLU A 363 -0.01 5.07 25.02
CA GLU A 363 1.01 5.65 24.12
C GLU A 363 1.78 6.83 24.75
N ASP A 364 1.54 7.16 26.02
CA ASP A 364 2.09 8.35 26.68
C ASP A 364 3.62 8.29 26.83
N MET A 365 4.17 7.09 26.99
CA MET A 365 5.62 6.88 27.10
C MET A 365 6.36 6.81 25.76
N ILE A 366 5.65 6.91 24.63
CA ILE A 366 6.26 6.83 23.31
C ILE A 366 6.89 8.18 22.96
N VAL A 367 8.19 8.13 22.67
CA VAL A 367 8.96 9.31 22.25
C VAL A 367 8.71 9.54 20.75
N ILE A 368 8.36 10.76 20.42
CA ILE A 368 8.23 11.20 19.02
C ILE A 368 9.56 11.84 18.63
N GLU A 369 10.22 11.25 17.66
CA GLU A 369 11.45 11.77 17.10
C GLU A 369 11.18 12.82 16.02
N GLU A 370 12.05 13.81 15.93
CA GLU A 370 12.03 14.82 14.87
C GLU A 370 12.32 14.17 13.49
N GLN A 371 11.78 14.75 12.44
CA GLN A 371 11.88 14.21 11.08
C GLN A 371 13.32 13.89 10.66
N GLN A 372 14.27 14.80 10.93
CA GLN A 372 15.69 14.65 10.57
C GLN A 372 16.35 13.46 11.30
N ALA A 373 15.92 13.19 12.55
CA ALA A 373 16.42 12.04 13.31
C ALA A 373 16.01 10.69 12.69
N LEU A 374 15.00 10.69 11.83
CA LEU A 374 14.49 9.52 11.13
C LEU A 374 15.03 9.36 9.71
N TYR A 375 15.97 10.20 9.27
CA TYR A 375 16.60 10.08 7.96
C TYR A 375 17.63 8.95 7.94
N PRO A 376 17.57 8.01 6.97
CA PRO A 376 18.57 6.96 6.86
C PRO A 376 19.89 7.42 6.21
N PHE A 377 19.86 8.52 5.44
CA PHE A 377 21.06 9.11 4.84
C PHE A 377 21.50 10.34 5.64
N ASP A 378 22.71 10.29 6.15
CA ASP A 378 23.33 11.32 6.97
C ASP A 378 24.86 11.41 6.64
N ASN A 379 25.62 12.10 7.47
CA ASN A 379 27.07 12.23 7.29
C ASN A 379 27.82 10.89 7.48
N GLN A 380 27.30 9.96 8.27
CA GLN A 380 27.91 8.63 8.50
C GLN A 380 27.45 7.63 7.42
N HIS A 381 26.23 7.80 6.92
CA HIS A 381 25.61 7.00 5.87
C HIS A 381 25.19 7.89 4.71
N PRO A 382 26.15 8.38 3.88
CA PRO A 382 25.80 9.26 2.77
C PRO A 382 24.95 8.51 1.72
N PHE A 383 24.14 9.27 0.99
CA PHE A 383 23.38 8.70 -0.13
C PHE A 383 24.33 8.01 -1.12
N PRO A 384 24.12 6.72 -1.44
CA PRO A 384 25.05 5.95 -2.24
C PRO A 384 25.33 6.55 -3.63
N ALA A 385 26.57 6.44 -4.09
CA ALA A 385 27.00 7.02 -5.38
C ALA A 385 26.28 6.42 -6.60
N ASN A 386 25.84 5.15 -6.49
CA ASN A 386 25.01 4.48 -7.50
C ASN A 386 23.51 4.82 -7.38
N GLY A 387 23.11 5.55 -6.34
CA GLY A 387 21.72 5.90 -6.09
C GLY A 387 21.17 6.89 -7.12
N ILE A 388 20.03 6.55 -7.73
CA ILE A 388 19.33 7.43 -8.66
C ILE A 388 18.43 8.42 -7.90
N ARG A 389 18.19 9.59 -8.48
CA ARG A 389 17.57 10.72 -7.78
C ARG A 389 16.21 11.13 -8.35
N SER A 390 15.72 10.43 -9.36
CA SER A 390 14.43 10.76 -9.98
C SER A 390 13.76 9.53 -10.60
N ASN A 391 12.44 9.62 -10.76
CA ASN A 391 11.61 8.51 -11.25
C ASN A 391 11.94 8.10 -12.68
N ASP A 392 12.34 9.03 -13.55
CA ASP A 392 12.68 8.80 -14.96
C ASP A 392 13.97 8.00 -15.16
N GLN A 393 14.80 7.91 -14.13
CA GLN A 393 16.05 7.13 -14.15
C GLN A 393 15.82 5.64 -13.82
N VAL A 394 14.62 5.24 -13.42
CA VAL A 394 14.33 3.85 -13.05
C VAL A 394 14.46 2.92 -14.26
N LYS A 395 15.29 1.90 -14.13
CA LYS A 395 15.46 0.86 -15.15
C LYS A 395 14.77 -0.42 -14.69
N TRP A 396 13.81 -0.86 -15.49
CA TRP A 396 13.08 -2.11 -15.25
C TRP A 396 13.76 -3.24 -16.03
N GLU A 397 14.80 -3.84 -15.45
CA GLU A 397 15.40 -5.05 -16.02
C GLU A 397 14.44 -6.25 -15.84
N LYS A 398 14.17 -6.94 -16.96
CA LYS A 398 13.27 -8.10 -17.01
C LYS A 398 14.02 -9.40 -16.78
#